data_76d117289057939cd9aba2a935f59e4c
#
_entry.id   76d117289057939cd9aba2a935f59e4c
#
_cell.length_a   1.000
_cell.length_b   1.000
_cell.length_c   1.000
_cell.angle_alpha   90.00
_cell.angle_beta   90.00
_cell.angle_gamma   90.00
#
_symmetry.space_group_name_H-M   'P 1'
#
loop_
_entity.id
_entity.type
_entity.pdbx_description
1 polymer ?
#
loop_
_entity_poly.entity_id
_entity_poly.type
_entity_poly.pdbx_seq_one_letter_code
_entity_poly.pdbx_strand_id
1 'polypeptide(L)'
;MNRSLERVPQLGSKLVPLSVRLPAISRPDSDPLSEGLREFYRRGEFCDVTLLCAGQSFLAHRAVLASQSEVFKKGLSEEGMSCNGPRQEIRLEISNPEAVKFMLDFIYHTTDDYTWKDYNPRTQEINKDVLRLAQNFEFPRLTERATHWLVKDMNTGNVVDRLAICEDFGLNELREKILHQLTMNKTALAEVANSPQIMKYPGLMQALLQQAAHTSDAEEPARGGKRPAIEDSEQPKKKKGKGKGKGK
;
A
#
# COMPACT_ATOMS: atom_id res chain seq x y z
N MET A 1 -26.02 41.08 -29.11
CA MET A 1 -26.42 39.83 -28.45
C MET A 1 -25.19 39.18 -27.86
N ASN A 2 -24.87 39.57 -26.61
CA ASN A 2 -23.76 38.99 -25.86
C ASN A 2 -24.29 37.79 -25.07
N ARG A 3 -23.85 36.57 -25.42
CA ARG A 3 -24.07 35.39 -24.59
C ARG A 3 -22.95 35.35 -23.55
N SER A 4 -23.30 35.66 -22.32
CA SER A 4 -22.49 35.39 -21.13
C SER A 4 -22.26 33.89 -21.03
N LEU A 5 -20.99 33.45 -21.15
CA LEU A 5 -20.57 32.12 -20.79
C LEU A 5 -20.61 32.01 -19.25
N GLU A 6 -21.59 31.32 -18.73
CA GLU A 6 -21.63 30.93 -17.32
C GLU A 6 -20.39 30.10 -17.03
N ARG A 7 -19.54 30.61 -16.13
CA ARG A 7 -18.43 29.85 -15.54
C ARG A 7 -19.03 28.76 -14.67
N VAL A 8 -18.91 27.54 -15.11
CA VAL A 8 -19.10 26.36 -14.25
C VAL A 8 -18.10 26.47 -13.10
N PRO A 9 -18.54 26.46 -11.83
CA PRO A 9 -17.61 26.48 -10.71
C PRO A 9 -16.77 25.20 -10.77
N GLN A 10 -15.46 25.36 -10.91
CA GLN A 10 -14.52 24.27 -10.71
C GLN A 10 -14.58 23.94 -9.22
N LEU A 11 -15.31 22.87 -8.87
CA LEU A 11 -15.15 22.24 -7.56
C LEU A 11 -13.70 21.74 -7.50
N GLY A 12 -12.86 22.50 -6.82
CA GLY A 12 -11.54 22.03 -6.44
C GLY A 12 -11.73 20.76 -5.61
N SER A 13 -11.46 19.60 -6.19
CA SER A 13 -11.52 18.33 -5.48
C SER A 13 -10.54 18.39 -4.31
N LYS A 14 -11.09 18.52 -3.12
CA LYS A 14 -10.32 18.54 -1.88
C LYS A 14 -9.89 17.09 -1.59
N LEU A 15 -8.61 16.79 -1.82
CA LEU A 15 -8.08 15.44 -1.58
C LEU A 15 -8.33 15.01 -0.13
N VAL A 16 -8.95 13.85 0.06
CA VAL A 16 -9.22 13.29 1.39
C VAL A 16 -8.00 12.48 1.83
N PRO A 17 -7.36 12.80 2.99
CA PRO A 17 -6.24 12.03 3.51
C PRO A 17 -6.70 10.65 4.00
N LEU A 18 -5.92 9.62 3.69
CA LEU A 18 -6.11 8.25 4.14
C LEU A 18 -4.98 7.86 5.10
N SER A 19 -5.30 7.18 6.21
CA SER A 19 -4.33 6.74 7.20
C SER A 19 -4.36 5.21 7.35
N VAL A 20 -3.23 4.57 7.04
CA VAL A 20 -3.03 3.14 7.25
C VAL A 20 -1.90 2.96 8.26
N ARG A 21 -2.16 2.19 9.33
CA ARG A 21 -1.16 1.88 10.35
C ARG A 21 -0.49 0.56 10.04
N LEU A 22 0.84 0.57 10.00
CA LEU A 22 1.68 -0.62 9.90
C LEU A 22 2.44 -0.83 11.22
N PRO A 23 2.85 -2.07 11.55
CA PRO A 23 3.66 -2.34 12.74
C PRO A 23 5.02 -1.64 12.64
N ALA A 24 5.62 -1.33 13.79
CA ALA A 24 6.95 -0.73 13.87
C ALA A 24 8.05 -1.75 13.51
N ILE A 25 9.12 -1.28 12.85
CA ILE A 25 10.29 -2.09 12.51
C ILE A 25 11.21 -2.23 13.73
N SER A 26 11.72 -3.45 13.94
CA SER A 26 12.69 -3.73 15.01
C SER A 26 14.10 -3.20 14.66
N ARG A 27 14.81 -2.71 15.65
CA ARG A 27 16.20 -2.21 15.55
C ARG A 27 17.20 -3.34 15.79
N PRO A 28 18.18 -3.60 14.92
CA PRO A 28 19.38 -4.37 15.29
C PRO A 28 20.45 -3.45 15.91
N ASP A 29 21.28 -4.04 16.80
CA ASP A 29 22.43 -3.36 17.37
C ASP A 29 23.58 -3.24 16.35
N SER A 30 24.29 -2.09 16.30
CA SER A 30 25.49 -1.91 15.48
C SER A 30 26.71 -2.51 16.20
N ASP A 31 27.55 -3.26 15.44
CA ASP A 31 28.81 -3.78 15.94
C ASP A 31 30.03 -3.12 15.23
N PRO A 32 31.26 -3.20 15.82
CA PRO A 32 32.45 -2.60 15.25
C PRO A 32 32.81 -3.09 13.83
N LEU A 33 32.47 -4.35 13.49
CA LEU A 33 32.72 -4.91 12.16
C LEU A 33 31.80 -4.24 11.12
N SER A 34 30.53 -4.10 11.46
CA SER A 34 29.56 -3.40 10.59
C SER A 34 29.99 -1.95 10.35
N GLU A 35 30.52 -1.27 11.37
CA GLU A 35 31.04 0.09 11.25
C GLU A 35 32.24 0.16 10.30
N GLY A 36 33.20 -0.74 10.42
CA GLY A 36 34.35 -0.83 9.54
C GLY A 36 33.98 -1.10 8.08
N LEU A 37 33.06 -2.05 7.84
CA LEU A 37 32.56 -2.36 6.48
C LEU A 37 31.81 -1.19 5.85
N ARG A 38 31.06 -0.43 6.66
CA ARG A 38 30.37 0.79 6.25
C ARG A 38 31.36 1.86 5.79
N GLU A 39 32.45 2.03 6.52
CA GLU A 39 33.47 3.00 6.17
C GLU A 39 34.20 2.61 4.88
N PHE A 40 34.56 1.34 4.69
CA PHE A 40 35.12 0.85 3.42
C PHE A 40 34.18 1.07 2.23
N TYR A 41 32.89 0.83 2.41
CA TYR A 41 31.90 1.13 1.39
C TYR A 41 31.85 2.62 1.03
N ARG A 42 31.80 3.51 2.03
CA ARG A 42 31.79 4.97 1.82
C ARG A 42 33.02 5.47 1.06
N ARG A 43 34.20 4.87 1.30
CA ARG A 43 35.45 5.22 0.64
C ARG A 43 35.68 4.45 -0.69
N GLY A 44 34.87 3.45 -0.98
CA GLY A 44 35.08 2.57 -2.13
C GLY A 44 36.32 1.71 -2.03
N GLU A 45 36.79 1.45 -0.82
CA GLU A 45 37.99 0.64 -0.53
C GLU A 45 37.64 -0.85 -0.50
N PHE A 46 38.56 -1.70 -0.97
CA PHE A 46 38.44 -3.17 -0.97
C PHE A 46 37.21 -3.72 -1.74
N CYS A 47 36.57 -2.90 -2.59
CA CYS A 47 35.43 -3.33 -3.39
C CYS A 47 35.90 -4.30 -4.49
N ASP A 48 35.25 -5.44 -4.60
CA ASP A 48 35.57 -6.54 -5.53
C ASP A 48 34.39 -6.92 -6.45
N VAL A 49 33.27 -6.19 -6.36
CA VAL A 49 32.12 -6.30 -7.27
C VAL A 49 31.58 -4.94 -7.66
N THR A 50 31.06 -4.84 -8.89
CA THR A 50 30.41 -3.64 -9.42
C THR A 50 28.99 -3.97 -9.84
N LEU A 51 28.03 -3.23 -9.30
CA LEU A 51 26.64 -3.30 -9.75
C LEU A 51 26.42 -2.24 -10.83
N LEU A 52 25.88 -2.64 -11.98
CA LEU A 52 25.61 -1.75 -13.12
C LEU A 52 24.11 -1.51 -13.24
N CYS A 53 23.70 -0.24 -13.29
CA CYS A 53 22.30 0.16 -13.45
C CYS A 53 22.22 1.41 -14.31
N ALA A 54 21.49 1.36 -15.42
CA ALA A 54 21.23 2.51 -16.30
C ALA A 54 22.50 3.33 -16.64
N GLY A 55 23.63 2.66 -16.88
CA GLY A 55 24.91 3.30 -17.20
C GLY A 55 25.71 3.83 -16.01
N GLN A 56 25.20 3.68 -14.78
CA GLN A 56 25.94 4.00 -13.55
C GLN A 56 26.51 2.73 -12.91
N SER A 57 27.67 2.88 -12.27
CA SER A 57 28.39 1.81 -11.56
C SER A 57 28.41 2.07 -10.06
N PHE A 58 28.12 1.03 -9.29
CA PHE A 58 28.14 1.05 -7.83
C PHE A 58 29.11 0.01 -7.32
N LEU A 59 30.10 0.44 -6.57
CA LEU A 59 31.11 -0.44 -5.99
C LEU A 59 30.57 -1.08 -4.71
N ALA A 60 30.82 -2.38 -4.54
CA ALA A 60 30.39 -3.13 -3.37
C ALA A 60 31.37 -4.26 -3.04
N HIS A 61 31.12 -4.96 -1.93
CA HIS A 61 31.91 -6.09 -1.47
C HIS A 61 31.11 -7.39 -1.66
N ARG A 62 31.66 -8.36 -2.40
CA ARG A 62 31.05 -9.66 -2.64
C ARG A 62 30.64 -10.35 -1.35
N ALA A 63 31.53 -10.35 -0.36
CA ALA A 63 31.29 -10.98 0.93
C ALA A 63 30.07 -10.36 1.66
N VAL A 64 29.93 -9.03 1.60
CA VAL A 64 28.81 -8.31 2.23
C VAL A 64 27.50 -8.63 1.50
N LEU A 65 27.47 -8.52 0.15
CA LEU A 65 26.28 -8.86 -0.63
C LEU A 65 25.85 -10.31 -0.40
N ALA A 66 26.79 -11.26 -0.46
CA ALA A 66 26.55 -12.68 -0.26
C ALA A 66 26.10 -13.03 1.17
N SER A 67 26.53 -12.26 2.18
CA SER A 67 26.11 -12.47 3.56
C SER A 67 24.68 -12.02 3.83
N GLN A 68 24.16 -11.09 3.03
CA GLN A 68 22.84 -10.48 3.21
C GLN A 68 21.76 -11.07 2.29
N SER A 69 22.14 -11.79 1.22
CA SER A 69 21.22 -12.35 0.24
C SER A 69 21.73 -13.68 -0.31
N GLU A 70 20.91 -14.72 -0.18
CA GLU A 70 21.21 -16.02 -0.81
C GLU A 70 21.23 -15.95 -2.34
N VAL A 71 20.44 -15.02 -2.94
CA VAL A 71 20.47 -14.79 -4.39
C VAL A 71 21.81 -14.22 -4.83
N PHE A 72 22.33 -13.20 -4.14
CA PHE A 72 23.68 -12.69 -4.39
C PHE A 72 24.74 -13.75 -4.14
N LYS A 73 24.60 -14.52 -3.07
CA LYS A 73 25.55 -15.60 -2.76
C LYS A 73 25.63 -16.63 -3.88
N LYS A 74 24.53 -17.10 -4.41
CA LYS A 74 24.47 -18.03 -5.53
C LYS A 74 25.10 -17.41 -6.78
N GLY A 75 24.62 -16.24 -7.21
CA GLY A 75 25.10 -15.57 -8.42
C GLY A 75 26.59 -15.21 -8.37
N LEU A 76 27.12 -14.86 -7.20
CA LEU A 76 28.52 -14.55 -7.00
C LEU A 76 29.43 -15.80 -6.87
N SER A 77 28.84 -16.98 -6.55
CA SER A 77 29.57 -18.24 -6.41
C SER A 77 29.71 -19.01 -7.73
N GLU A 78 28.76 -18.85 -8.66
CA GLU A 78 28.72 -19.63 -9.93
C GLU A 78 29.73 -19.13 -10.97
N GLU A 79 30.16 -17.87 -10.92
CA GLU A 79 31.16 -17.35 -11.83
C GLU A 79 32.58 -17.52 -11.27
N GLY A 80 33.17 -18.70 -11.46
CA GLY A 80 34.59 -19.05 -11.31
C GLY A 80 35.40 -18.21 -10.32
N MET A 81 35.47 -18.64 -9.07
CA MET A 81 36.21 -18.02 -7.96
C MET A 81 37.72 -17.88 -8.28
N SER A 82 38.11 -16.81 -8.96
CA SER A 82 39.46 -16.31 -8.90
C SER A 82 39.53 -15.08 -8.01
N CYS A 83 40.12 -15.21 -6.83
CA CYS A 83 40.34 -14.06 -5.92
C CYS A 83 41.24 -12.99 -6.53
N ASN A 84 41.86 -13.26 -7.69
CA ASN A 84 42.77 -12.38 -8.42
C ASN A 84 42.25 -12.00 -9.82
N GLY A 85 40.95 -12.27 -10.12
CA GLY A 85 40.33 -11.91 -11.40
C GLY A 85 39.89 -10.44 -11.48
N PRO A 86 39.46 -9.94 -12.65
CA PRO A 86 38.85 -8.64 -12.79
C PRO A 86 37.61 -8.56 -11.90
N ARG A 87 37.26 -7.32 -11.45
CA ARG A 87 36.04 -7.10 -10.66
C ARG A 87 34.84 -7.69 -11.39
N GLN A 88 34.05 -8.48 -10.67
CA GLN A 88 32.80 -9.04 -11.19
C GLN A 88 31.76 -7.92 -11.41
N GLU A 89 31.09 -7.95 -12.55
CA GLU A 89 30.04 -6.99 -12.89
C GLU A 89 28.67 -7.68 -12.85
N ILE A 90 27.72 -7.10 -12.11
CA ILE A 90 26.32 -7.55 -12.06
C ILE A 90 25.46 -6.47 -12.67
N ARG A 91 24.73 -6.80 -13.72
CA ARG A 91 23.76 -5.89 -14.33
C ARG A 91 22.41 -6.01 -13.66
N LEU A 92 21.87 -4.87 -13.23
CA LEU A 92 20.56 -4.79 -12.61
C LEU A 92 19.53 -4.28 -13.61
N GLU A 93 18.46 -5.04 -13.81
CA GLU A 93 17.39 -4.72 -14.76
C GLU A 93 16.37 -3.76 -14.16
N ILE A 94 16.83 -2.59 -13.74
CA ILE A 94 16.00 -1.48 -13.24
C ILE A 94 16.42 -0.17 -13.88
N SER A 95 15.52 0.81 -13.87
CA SER A 95 15.70 2.08 -14.56
C SER A 95 16.31 3.18 -13.69
N ASN A 96 16.15 3.09 -12.36
CA ASN A 96 16.52 4.16 -11.44
C ASN A 96 17.76 3.80 -10.61
N PRO A 97 18.92 4.43 -10.89
CA PRO A 97 20.13 4.20 -10.10
C PRO A 97 20.00 4.56 -8.61
N GLU A 98 19.12 5.50 -8.28
CA GLU A 98 18.82 5.85 -6.89
C GLU A 98 18.24 4.67 -6.09
N ALA A 99 17.51 3.75 -6.74
CA ALA A 99 17.01 2.54 -6.10
C ALA A 99 18.14 1.59 -5.68
N VAL A 100 19.21 1.48 -6.50
CA VAL A 100 20.41 0.70 -6.14
C VAL A 100 21.08 1.30 -4.91
N LYS A 101 21.16 2.63 -4.84
CA LYS A 101 21.72 3.33 -3.68
C LYS A 101 20.93 3.02 -2.42
N PHE A 102 19.60 3.09 -2.46
CA PHE A 102 18.76 2.70 -1.30
C PHE A 102 18.98 1.25 -0.87
N MET A 103 19.15 0.33 -1.81
CA MET A 103 19.46 -1.08 -1.52
C MET A 103 20.84 -1.21 -0.85
N LEU A 104 21.87 -0.56 -1.38
CA LEU A 104 23.23 -0.59 -0.82
C LEU A 104 23.28 0.10 0.55
N ASP A 105 22.65 1.26 0.70
CA ASP A 105 22.54 1.96 1.97
C ASP A 105 21.84 1.08 3.03
N PHE A 106 20.86 0.29 2.64
CA PHE A 106 20.22 -0.70 3.49
C PHE A 106 21.19 -1.84 3.87
N ILE A 107 21.90 -2.42 2.89
CA ILE A 107 22.83 -3.55 3.10
C ILE A 107 23.98 -3.15 4.04
N TYR A 108 24.56 -1.96 3.83
CA TYR A 108 25.67 -1.46 4.64
C TYR A 108 25.23 -0.71 5.89
N HIS A 109 23.93 -0.56 6.13
CA HIS A 109 23.41 0.23 7.26
C HIS A 109 24.05 1.61 7.33
N THR A 110 24.21 2.28 6.18
CA THR A 110 24.87 3.60 6.12
C THR A 110 24.06 4.71 6.77
N THR A 111 22.80 4.48 7.02
CA THR A 111 21.90 5.34 7.76
C THR A 111 21.82 4.85 9.20
N ASP A 112 22.23 5.68 10.15
CA ASP A 112 22.29 5.31 11.57
C ASP A 112 20.92 5.16 12.22
N ASP A 113 19.89 5.66 11.57
CA ASP A 113 18.54 5.60 12.09
C ASP A 113 17.73 4.55 11.32
N TYR A 114 17.40 3.44 11.99
CA TYR A 114 16.40 2.48 11.52
C TYR A 114 15.00 3.08 11.47
N THR A 115 14.88 4.38 11.75
CA THR A 115 13.65 5.10 11.58
C THR A 115 13.39 5.32 10.08
N TRP A 116 12.12 5.28 9.70
CA TRP A 116 11.59 5.57 8.39
C TRP A 116 12.03 6.90 7.78
N LYS A 117 12.67 7.79 8.57
CA LYS A 117 13.03 9.15 8.19
C LYS A 117 14.04 9.20 7.05
N ASP A 118 14.97 8.24 7.02
CA ASP A 118 16.04 8.21 6.03
C ASP A 118 15.66 7.51 4.74
N TYR A 119 14.61 6.67 4.77
CA TYR A 119 14.04 6.07 3.57
C TYR A 119 12.98 6.98 2.98
N ASN A 120 13.38 7.80 2.01
CA ASN A 120 12.48 8.75 1.37
C ASN A 120 12.76 8.89 -0.13
N PRO A 121 12.43 7.88 -0.95
CA PRO A 121 12.53 7.98 -2.41
C PRO A 121 11.70 9.15 -2.93
N ARG A 122 12.29 9.90 -3.86
CA ARG A 122 11.70 11.15 -4.40
C ARG A 122 10.43 10.89 -5.21
N THR A 123 10.34 9.71 -5.82
CA THR A 123 9.23 9.34 -6.70
C THR A 123 8.74 7.93 -6.40
N GLN A 124 7.50 7.68 -6.79
CA GLN A 124 6.89 6.36 -6.70
C GLN A 124 7.63 5.32 -7.57
N GLU A 125 8.16 5.72 -8.73
CA GLU A 125 8.89 4.84 -9.62
C GLU A 125 10.23 4.37 -9.01
N ILE A 126 10.92 5.25 -8.28
CA ILE A 126 12.11 4.86 -7.51
C ILE A 126 11.72 3.83 -6.45
N ASN A 127 10.63 4.06 -5.71
CA ASN A 127 10.15 3.11 -4.70
C ASN A 127 9.74 1.76 -5.31
N LYS A 128 9.15 1.74 -6.50
CA LYS A 128 8.84 0.52 -7.25
C LYS A 128 10.11 -0.26 -7.60
N ASP A 129 11.16 0.43 -8.06
CA ASP A 129 12.43 -0.21 -8.37
C ASP A 129 13.12 -0.73 -7.11
N VAL A 130 13.00 -0.04 -5.96
CA VAL A 130 13.46 -0.57 -4.66
C VAL A 130 12.69 -1.83 -4.27
N LEU A 131 11.35 -1.85 -4.43
CA LEU A 131 10.54 -3.05 -4.18
C LEU A 131 10.99 -4.21 -5.09
N ARG A 132 11.24 -3.95 -6.37
CA ARG A 132 11.72 -4.96 -7.32
C ARG A 132 13.06 -5.53 -6.90
N LEU A 133 14.03 -4.67 -6.54
CA LEU A 133 15.32 -5.11 -6.01
C LEU A 133 15.17 -5.91 -4.71
N ALA A 134 14.35 -5.41 -3.80
CA ALA A 134 14.13 -6.05 -2.51
C ALA A 134 13.51 -7.46 -2.65
N GLN A 135 12.60 -7.65 -3.61
CA GLN A 135 12.02 -8.97 -3.90
C GLN A 135 13.02 -9.86 -4.66
N ASN A 136 13.68 -9.35 -5.71
CA ASN A 136 14.62 -10.11 -6.51
C ASN A 136 15.81 -10.64 -5.70
N PHE A 137 16.28 -9.87 -4.72
CA PHE A 137 17.41 -10.25 -3.87
C PHE A 137 17.00 -10.70 -2.46
N GLU A 138 15.71 -10.92 -2.23
CA GLU A 138 15.17 -11.46 -0.98
C GLU A 138 15.52 -10.63 0.26
N PHE A 139 15.29 -9.31 0.21
CA PHE A 139 15.44 -8.40 1.33
C PHE A 139 14.10 -8.05 1.99
N PRO A 140 13.55 -8.88 2.89
CA PRO A 140 12.21 -8.67 3.45
C PRO A 140 12.08 -7.36 4.23
N ARG A 141 13.13 -6.93 4.96
CA ARG A 141 13.13 -5.65 5.68
C ARG A 141 13.14 -4.43 4.74
N LEU A 142 13.79 -4.53 3.58
CA LEU A 142 13.77 -3.47 2.59
C LEU A 142 12.40 -3.41 1.90
N THR A 143 11.80 -4.57 1.63
CA THR A 143 10.40 -4.66 1.16
C THR A 143 9.46 -4.00 2.15
N GLU A 144 9.61 -4.25 3.44
CA GLU A 144 8.82 -3.62 4.50
C GLU A 144 8.96 -2.10 4.49
N ARG A 145 10.20 -1.57 4.39
CA ARG A 145 10.45 -0.11 4.29
C ARG A 145 9.76 0.50 3.07
N ALA A 146 9.92 -0.11 1.91
CA ALA A 146 9.30 0.38 0.68
C ALA A 146 7.76 0.29 0.73
N THR A 147 7.22 -0.73 1.40
CA THR A 147 5.79 -0.89 1.66
C THR A 147 5.27 0.22 2.59
N HIS A 148 6.00 0.54 3.65
CA HIS A 148 5.63 1.64 4.54
C HIS A 148 5.63 3.00 3.83
N TRP A 149 6.57 3.22 2.91
CA TRP A 149 6.56 4.45 2.10
C TRP A 149 5.28 4.59 1.26
N LEU A 150 4.69 3.47 0.80
CA LEU A 150 3.42 3.49 0.07
C LEU A 150 2.24 3.99 0.90
N VAL A 151 2.29 3.91 2.22
CA VAL A 151 1.22 4.45 3.09
C VAL A 151 1.46 5.88 3.51
N LYS A 152 2.69 6.37 3.34
CA LYS A 152 3.03 7.76 3.64
C LYS A 152 2.32 8.70 2.67
N ASP A 153 1.69 9.75 3.19
CA ASP A 153 1.00 10.79 2.42
C ASP A 153 -0.06 10.24 1.44
N MET A 154 -0.67 9.09 1.81
CA MET A 154 -1.72 8.47 1.01
C MET A 154 -2.99 9.31 1.04
N ASN A 155 -3.58 9.51 -0.15
CA ASN A 155 -4.81 10.27 -0.35
C ASN A 155 -5.58 9.74 -1.56
N THR A 156 -6.78 10.25 -1.79
CA THR A 156 -7.65 9.83 -2.90
C THR A 156 -7.04 10.06 -4.30
N GLY A 157 -6.08 10.99 -4.43
CA GLY A 157 -5.39 11.27 -5.69
C GLY A 157 -4.29 10.28 -6.05
N ASN A 158 -3.73 9.54 -5.07
CA ASN A 158 -2.62 8.60 -5.29
C ASN A 158 -2.93 7.15 -4.91
N VAL A 159 -4.05 6.89 -4.27
CA VAL A 159 -4.40 5.57 -3.73
C VAL A 159 -4.58 4.51 -4.82
N VAL A 160 -5.11 4.88 -5.98
CA VAL A 160 -5.32 3.95 -7.11
C VAL A 160 -3.99 3.43 -7.63
N ASP A 161 -3.01 4.31 -7.86
CA ASP A 161 -1.67 3.92 -8.31
C ASP A 161 -0.96 3.07 -7.24
N ARG A 162 -1.17 3.37 -5.95
CA ARG A 162 -0.61 2.58 -4.85
C ARG A 162 -1.25 1.21 -4.71
N LEU A 163 -2.54 1.08 -4.96
CA LEU A 163 -3.21 -0.22 -5.04
C LEU A 163 -2.70 -1.05 -6.21
N ALA A 164 -2.46 -0.42 -7.38
CA ALA A 164 -1.86 -1.11 -8.52
C ALA A 164 -0.45 -1.63 -8.18
N ILE A 165 0.39 -0.84 -7.48
CA ILE A 165 1.69 -1.32 -7.00
C ILE A 165 1.54 -2.49 -6.03
N CYS A 166 0.56 -2.44 -5.12
CA CYS A 166 0.31 -3.56 -4.22
C CYS A 166 -0.04 -4.85 -4.98
N GLU A 167 -0.78 -4.74 -6.08
CA GLU A 167 -1.10 -5.86 -6.96
C GLU A 167 0.14 -6.35 -7.73
N ASP A 168 0.90 -5.45 -8.36
CA ASP A 168 2.12 -5.77 -9.11
C ASP A 168 3.18 -6.50 -8.27
N PHE A 169 3.29 -6.16 -6.98
CA PHE A 169 4.29 -6.70 -6.05
C PHE A 169 3.73 -7.71 -5.04
N GLY A 170 2.47 -8.12 -5.17
CA GLY A 170 1.85 -9.11 -4.29
C GLY A 170 1.73 -8.67 -2.83
N LEU A 171 1.62 -7.36 -2.56
CA LEU A 171 1.48 -6.79 -1.22
C LEU A 171 0.03 -6.91 -0.72
N ASN A 172 -0.48 -8.15 -0.64
CA ASN A 172 -1.88 -8.45 -0.40
C ASN A 172 -2.41 -7.87 0.91
N GLU A 173 -1.62 -7.97 1.99
CA GLU A 173 -2.02 -7.45 3.30
C GLU A 173 -2.22 -5.93 3.28
N LEU A 174 -1.31 -5.19 2.65
CA LEU A 174 -1.45 -3.75 2.48
C LEU A 174 -2.64 -3.40 1.58
N ARG A 175 -2.79 -4.12 0.47
CA ARG A 175 -3.90 -3.95 -0.47
C ARG A 175 -5.25 -4.05 0.24
N GLU A 176 -5.46 -5.11 1.03
CA GLU A 176 -6.69 -5.32 1.78
C GLU A 176 -6.94 -4.22 2.83
N LYS A 177 -5.90 -3.79 3.53
CA LYS A 177 -5.99 -2.66 4.48
C LYS A 177 -6.43 -1.36 3.80
N ILE A 178 -5.89 -1.07 2.62
CA ILE A 178 -6.25 0.13 1.85
C ILE A 178 -7.70 0.03 1.35
N LEU A 179 -8.08 -1.10 0.76
CA LEU A 179 -9.45 -1.33 0.28
C LEU A 179 -10.47 -1.19 1.41
N HIS A 180 -10.20 -1.80 2.55
CA HIS A 180 -11.06 -1.68 3.74
C HIS A 180 -11.17 -0.21 4.21
N GLN A 181 -10.05 0.52 4.28
CA GLN A 181 -10.05 1.93 4.65
C GLN A 181 -10.89 2.79 3.69
N LEU A 182 -10.81 2.51 2.39
CA LEU A 182 -11.61 3.21 1.37
C LEU A 182 -13.11 2.94 1.52
N THR A 183 -13.50 1.67 1.73
CA THR A 183 -14.91 1.29 1.85
C THR A 183 -15.57 1.84 3.13
N MET A 184 -14.79 1.98 4.20
CA MET A 184 -15.27 2.63 5.44
C MET A 184 -15.43 4.15 5.30
N ASN A 185 -14.81 4.78 4.31
CA ASN A 185 -14.89 6.23 4.06
C ASN A 185 -15.68 6.51 2.77
N LYS A 186 -17.00 6.71 2.91
CA LYS A 186 -17.91 6.94 1.77
C LYS A 186 -17.50 8.12 0.87
N THR A 187 -16.93 9.18 1.46
CA THR A 187 -16.44 10.35 0.69
C THR A 187 -15.21 9.98 -0.13
N ALA A 188 -14.23 9.32 0.47
CA ALA A 188 -13.03 8.87 -0.23
C ALA A 188 -13.38 7.84 -1.32
N LEU A 189 -14.29 6.92 -1.04
CA LEU A 189 -14.77 5.94 -2.02
C LEU A 189 -15.42 6.62 -3.24
N ALA A 190 -16.29 7.62 -3.00
CA ALA A 190 -16.93 8.36 -4.08
C ALA A 190 -15.93 9.17 -4.92
N GLU A 191 -14.92 9.79 -4.31
CA GLU A 191 -13.87 10.50 -5.02
C GLU A 191 -13.04 9.55 -5.89
N VAL A 192 -12.65 8.39 -5.35
CA VAL A 192 -11.88 7.38 -6.09
C VAL A 192 -12.72 6.79 -7.23
N ALA A 193 -13.99 6.47 -7.00
CA ALA A 193 -14.89 5.92 -8.02
C ALA A 193 -15.12 6.88 -9.20
N ASN A 194 -15.11 8.19 -8.95
CA ASN A 194 -15.23 9.24 -9.98
C ASN A 194 -13.88 9.65 -10.59
N SER A 195 -12.77 9.11 -10.10
CA SER A 195 -11.44 9.41 -10.62
C SER A 195 -11.22 8.75 -11.99
N PRO A 196 -10.66 9.46 -12.99
CA PRO A 196 -10.31 8.85 -14.27
C PRO A 196 -9.23 7.76 -14.15
N GLN A 197 -8.47 7.76 -13.06
CA GLN A 197 -7.40 6.78 -12.80
C GLN A 197 -7.97 5.37 -12.58
N ILE A 198 -9.10 5.23 -11.87
CA ILE A 198 -9.69 3.92 -11.59
C ILE A 198 -10.11 3.18 -12.86
N MET A 199 -10.45 3.93 -13.92
CA MET A 199 -10.84 3.36 -15.21
C MET A 199 -9.69 2.58 -15.89
N LYS A 200 -8.43 2.86 -15.52
CA LYS A 200 -7.27 2.12 -16.00
C LYS A 200 -7.13 0.75 -15.35
N TYR A 201 -7.80 0.53 -14.21
CA TYR A 201 -7.68 -0.66 -13.38
C TYR A 201 -9.05 -1.29 -13.08
N PRO A 202 -9.71 -1.92 -14.07
CA PRO A 202 -11.06 -2.48 -13.89
C PRO A 202 -11.11 -3.56 -12.78
N GLY A 203 -10.03 -4.31 -12.57
CA GLY A 203 -9.93 -5.28 -11.48
C GLY A 203 -9.99 -4.63 -10.09
N LEU A 204 -9.36 -3.46 -9.91
CA LEU A 204 -9.47 -2.69 -8.66
C LEU A 204 -10.88 -2.15 -8.44
N MET A 205 -11.55 -1.70 -9.50
CA MET A 205 -12.94 -1.26 -9.41
C MET A 205 -13.86 -2.40 -8.97
N GLN A 206 -13.68 -3.58 -9.53
CA GLN A 206 -14.43 -4.78 -9.13
C GLN A 206 -14.16 -5.14 -7.65
N ALA A 207 -12.90 -5.11 -7.21
CA ALA A 207 -12.52 -5.39 -5.82
C ALA A 207 -13.15 -4.38 -4.84
N LEU A 208 -13.16 -3.08 -5.19
CA LEU A 208 -13.83 -2.05 -4.37
C LEU A 208 -15.33 -2.27 -4.26
N LEU A 209 -16.00 -2.66 -5.35
CA LEU A 209 -17.44 -2.97 -5.34
C LEU A 209 -17.75 -4.19 -4.49
N GLN A 210 -16.95 -5.25 -4.58
CA GLN A 210 -17.11 -6.46 -3.76
C GLN A 210 -16.92 -6.14 -2.29
N GLN A 211 -15.87 -5.41 -1.94
CA GLN A 211 -15.60 -5.01 -0.55
C GLN A 211 -16.71 -4.11 0.02
N ALA A 212 -17.22 -3.15 -0.78
CA ALA A 212 -18.31 -2.28 -0.38
C ALA A 212 -19.63 -3.06 -0.14
N ALA A 213 -19.91 -4.09 -0.94
CA ALA A 213 -21.06 -4.97 -0.75
C ALA A 213 -20.96 -5.72 0.60
N HIS A 214 -19.81 -6.31 0.91
CA HIS A 214 -19.59 -7.01 2.18
C HIS A 214 -19.69 -6.09 3.41
N THR A 215 -19.29 -4.83 3.31
CA THR A 215 -19.42 -3.88 4.43
C THR A 215 -20.86 -3.40 4.62
N SER A 216 -21.66 -3.34 3.56
CA SER A 216 -23.09 -2.97 3.65
C SER A 216 -23.92 -4.04 4.35
N ASP A 217 -23.63 -5.31 4.15
CA ASP A 217 -24.34 -6.43 4.79
C ASP A 217 -24.06 -6.52 6.29
N ALA A 218 -22.92 -5.99 6.75
CA ALA A 218 -22.56 -5.96 8.17
C ALA A 218 -23.24 -4.83 8.97
N GLU A 219 -23.79 -3.81 8.30
CA GLU A 219 -24.44 -2.65 8.92
C GLU A 219 -25.99 -2.76 8.99
N GLU A 220 -26.65 -3.84 8.54
CA GLU A 220 -28.07 -4.01 8.81
C GLU A 220 -28.31 -4.41 10.29
N PRO A 221 -28.69 -3.46 11.16
CA PRO A 221 -29.23 -3.83 12.47
C PRO A 221 -30.52 -4.55 12.18
N ALA A 222 -30.69 -5.74 12.78
CA ALA A 222 -31.91 -6.52 12.78
C ALA A 222 -33.15 -5.60 13.15
N ARG A 223 -33.77 -5.04 12.13
CA ARG A 223 -35.09 -4.40 12.25
C ARG A 223 -36.12 -5.52 12.43
N GLY A 224 -36.05 -6.19 13.57
CA GLY A 224 -37.12 -6.96 14.13
C GLY A 224 -38.18 -6.00 14.63
N GLY A 225 -38.80 -5.26 13.74
CA GLY A 225 -40.03 -4.51 14.03
C GLY A 225 -41.16 -5.49 14.22
N LYS A 226 -41.49 -5.84 15.47
CA LYS A 226 -42.79 -6.39 15.84
C LYS A 226 -43.85 -5.45 15.28
N ARG A 227 -44.56 -5.91 14.25
CA ARG A 227 -45.82 -5.28 13.88
C ARG A 227 -46.73 -5.34 15.08
N PRO A 228 -47.38 -4.24 15.56
CA PRO A 228 -48.40 -4.33 16.53
C PRO A 228 -49.58 -5.08 15.91
N ALA A 229 -50.05 -6.10 16.64
CA ALA A 229 -51.27 -6.83 16.31
C ALA A 229 -52.44 -5.84 16.29
N ILE A 230 -53.13 -5.78 15.16
CA ILE A 230 -54.40 -5.05 15.04
C ILE A 230 -55.43 -5.94 15.76
N GLU A 231 -55.83 -5.54 16.94
CA GLU A 231 -56.99 -6.10 17.62
C GLU A 231 -58.25 -5.83 16.79
N ASP A 232 -58.84 -6.91 16.32
CA ASP A 232 -60.15 -6.94 15.67
C ASP A 232 -61.21 -6.58 16.74
N SER A 233 -61.73 -5.38 16.70
CA SER A 233 -62.85 -4.98 17.50
C SER A 233 -64.14 -5.56 16.90
N GLU A 234 -64.67 -6.56 17.60
CA GLU A 234 -65.97 -7.17 17.36
C GLU A 234 -67.11 -6.15 17.28
N GLN A 235 -67.90 -6.28 16.24
CA GLN A 235 -69.24 -5.59 16.13
C GLN A 235 -70.23 -6.12 17.13
N PRO A 236 -71.00 -5.29 17.85
CA PRO A 236 -72.10 -5.74 18.68
C PRO A 236 -73.32 -6.05 17.83
N LYS A 237 -73.83 -7.26 17.95
CA LYS A 237 -75.10 -7.77 17.40
C LYS A 237 -76.32 -6.98 17.91
N LYS A 238 -77.19 -6.56 16.99
CA LYS A 238 -78.55 -6.05 17.25
C LYS A 238 -79.36 -7.15 17.92
N LYS A 239 -79.89 -6.88 19.12
CA LYS A 239 -81.02 -7.57 19.69
C LYS A 239 -82.31 -6.69 19.65
N LYS A 240 -83.28 -7.17 18.85
CA LYS A 240 -84.69 -6.74 18.93
C LYS A 240 -85.29 -7.21 20.27
N GLY A 241 -86.03 -6.38 20.92
CA GLY A 241 -86.90 -6.74 22.07
C GLY A 241 -87.87 -5.65 22.34
N LYS A 242 -89.03 -5.87 21.88
CA LYS A 242 -90.39 -5.64 22.19
C LYS A 242 -90.70 -5.24 23.68
N GLY A 243 -91.37 -4.13 23.83
CA GLY A 243 -92.73 -4.31 24.33
C GLY A 243 -93.08 -3.55 25.57
N LYS A 244 -94.12 -2.68 25.44
CA LYS A 244 -95.24 -2.41 26.42
C LYS A 244 -94.78 -1.90 27.80
N GLY A 245 -95.23 -0.79 28.28
CA GLY A 245 -96.61 -0.28 28.28
C GLY A 245 -96.87 0.43 29.57
N LYS A 246 -97.67 1.48 29.53
CA LYS A 246 -98.58 2.02 30.56
C LYS A 246 -98.01 2.54 31.89
N GLY A 247 -98.14 3.81 32.13
CA GLY A 247 -99.36 4.29 32.83
C GLY A 247 -98.92 5.16 33.98
N LYS A 248 -99.48 6.22 33.99
CA LYS A 248 -99.96 7.32 34.74
C LYS A 248 -99.10 8.56 34.79
#